data_65390401cfb039bf85b674026c74ea8e
#
_entry.id   65390401cfb039bf85b674026c74ea8e
#
_cell.length_a   1.000
_cell.length_b   1.000
_cell.length_c   1.000
_cell.angle_alpha   90.00
_cell.angle_beta   90.00
_cell.angle_gamma   90.00
#
_symmetry.space_group_name_H-M   'P 1'
#
loop_
_entity.id
_entity.type
_entity.pdbx_description
1 polymer ?
#
loop_
_entity_poly.entity_id
_entity_poly.type
_entity_poly.pdbx_seq_one_letter_code
_entity_poly.pdbx_strand_id
1 'polypeptide(L)'
;MAEATQTKTTIGIDPVTRIEGHLKAEVVVENGKVVDAKLTGGMYRGFESILRGRHPRDAAQIVQRICGVCPTAHATAASIALEKASGTAVPSNGRATRNLILGANYLQSHILHFYHLAGQDFIQGPDTAPFMPRYAKPDLRLPPAINAVGVDQYVEALEVRAVCHEMVALFGGRMPHVHGILAGGAAEIPTKEKLVE
;
A
#
# COMPACT_ATOMS: atom_id res chain seq x y z
N MET A 1 -50.08 -12.72 19.01
CA MET A 1 -49.09 -12.40 17.98
C MET A 1 -47.78 -12.15 18.71
N ALA A 2 -46.79 -13.03 18.55
CA ALA A 2 -45.47 -12.83 19.17
C ALA A 2 -44.77 -11.66 18.45
N GLU A 3 -44.40 -10.62 19.19
CA GLU A 3 -43.54 -9.56 18.71
C GLU A 3 -42.19 -10.19 18.29
N ALA A 4 -41.88 -10.10 17.03
CA ALA A 4 -40.57 -10.50 16.52
C ALA A 4 -39.51 -9.62 17.20
N THR A 5 -38.75 -10.18 18.12
CA THR A 5 -37.66 -9.48 18.81
C THR A 5 -36.68 -9.02 17.75
N GLN A 6 -36.60 -7.71 17.52
CA GLN A 6 -35.61 -7.10 16.61
C GLN A 6 -34.22 -7.38 17.17
N THR A 7 -33.47 -8.26 16.52
CA THR A 7 -32.10 -8.56 16.90
C THR A 7 -31.16 -7.56 16.24
N LYS A 8 -30.60 -6.67 17.05
CA LYS A 8 -29.53 -5.75 16.64
C LYS A 8 -28.20 -6.28 17.16
N THR A 9 -27.25 -6.49 16.26
CA THR A 9 -25.92 -7.02 16.60
C THR A 9 -24.83 -6.11 15.99
N THR A 10 -23.81 -5.81 16.78
CA THR A 10 -22.62 -5.13 16.28
C THR A 10 -21.51 -6.15 16.05
N ILE A 11 -20.98 -6.20 14.85
CA ILE A 11 -19.86 -7.04 14.45
C ILE A 11 -18.62 -6.17 14.32
N GLY A 12 -17.57 -6.49 15.07
CA GLY A 12 -16.26 -5.84 14.98
C GLY A 12 -15.28 -6.69 14.20
N ILE A 13 -14.63 -6.11 13.21
CA ILE A 13 -13.48 -6.67 12.47
C ILE A 13 -12.29 -5.81 12.81
N ASP A 14 -11.37 -6.32 13.65
CA ASP A 14 -10.25 -5.55 14.18
C ASP A 14 -9.02 -6.45 14.42
N PRO A 15 -7.98 -6.31 13.63
CA PRO A 15 -7.87 -5.47 12.43
C PRO A 15 -8.43 -6.13 11.15
N VAL A 16 -8.74 -5.31 10.15
CA VAL A 16 -8.85 -5.81 8.76
C VAL A 16 -7.44 -6.19 8.30
N THR A 17 -7.26 -7.44 7.87
CA THR A 17 -5.94 -8.01 7.54
C THR A 17 -5.58 -7.83 6.06
N ARG A 18 -4.31 -8.11 5.71
CA ARG A 18 -3.75 -8.07 4.35
C ARG A 18 -3.71 -6.67 3.75
N ILE A 19 -3.58 -5.66 4.60
CA ILE A 19 -3.41 -4.25 4.23
C ILE A 19 -2.21 -3.66 4.98
N GLU A 20 -1.75 -2.51 4.53
CA GLU A 20 -0.81 -1.69 5.28
C GLU A 20 -1.54 -0.81 6.29
N GLY A 21 -1.07 -0.83 7.55
CA GLY A 21 -1.69 -0.13 8.66
C GLY A 21 -2.83 -0.92 9.31
N HIS A 22 -3.48 -0.30 10.30
CA HIS A 22 -4.53 -0.92 11.10
C HIS A 22 -5.88 -0.27 10.81
N LEU A 23 -6.75 -1.01 10.13
CA LEU A 23 -8.14 -0.62 9.88
C LEU A 23 -9.05 -1.47 10.76
N LYS A 24 -9.94 -0.82 11.50
CA LYS A 24 -11.06 -1.45 12.19
C LYS A 24 -12.35 -1.16 11.43
N ALA A 25 -13.18 -2.18 11.27
CA ALA A 25 -14.54 -2.04 10.76
C ALA A 25 -15.55 -2.48 11.84
N GLU A 26 -16.55 -1.65 12.12
CA GLU A 26 -17.68 -1.96 12.97
C GLU A 26 -18.95 -1.92 12.13
N VAL A 27 -19.70 -3.00 12.12
CA VAL A 27 -20.90 -3.15 11.29
C VAL A 27 -22.09 -3.45 12.19
N VAL A 28 -23.16 -2.68 12.05
CA VAL A 28 -24.41 -2.89 12.77
C VAL A 28 -25.39 -3.63 11.87
N VAL A 29 -25.84 -4.78 12.33
CA VAL A 29 -26.76 -5.64 11.62
C VAL A 29 -28.10 -5.69 12.35
N GLU A 30 -29.19 -5.38 11.66
CA GLU A 30 -30.58 -5.55 12.14
C GLU A 30 -31.34 -6.45 11.20
N ASN A 31 -31.95 -7.50 11.74
CA ASN A 31 -32.76 -8.45 10.96
C ASN A 31 -32.02 -8.99 9.71
N GLY A 32 -30.72 -9.30 9.83
CA GLY A 32 -29.89 -9.83 8.75
C GLY A 32 -29.45 -8.80 7.70
N LYS A 33 -29.71 -7.51 7.92
CA LYS A 33 -29.28 -6.42 7.02
C LYS A 33 -28.32 -5.48 7.74
N VAL A 34 -27.31 -5.01 7.03
CA VAL A 34 -26.42 -3.97 7.51
C VAL A 34 -27.18 -2.65 7.50
N VAL A 35 -27.30 -1.99 8.67
CA VAL A 35 -27.98 -0.70 8.82
C VAL A 35 -27.02 0.44 9.09
N ASP A 36 -25.81 0.14 9.59
CA ASP A 36 -24.75 1.12 9.81
C ASP A 36 -23.37 0.47 9.69
N ALA A 37 -22.35 1.24 9.28
CA ALA A 37 -20.98 0.79 9.22
C ALA A 37 -20.03 1.95 9.52
N LYS A 38 -19.02 1.67 10.36
CA LYS A 38 -18.00 2.64 10.75
C LYS A 38 -16.61 2.07 10.53
N LEU A 39 -15.74 2.87 9.89
CA LEU A 39 -14.32 2.55 9.72
C LEU A 39 -13.46 3.45 10.60
N THR A 40 -12.43 2.87 11.20
CA THR A 40 -11.49 3.60 12.05
C THR A 40 -10.05 3.23 11.69
N GLY A 41 -9.24 4.23 11.36
CA GLY A 41 -7.79 4.07 11.16
C GLY A 41 -7.07 4.06 12.50
N GLY A 42 -6.63 2.88 12.97
CA GLY A 42 -5.98 2.72 14.28
C GLY A 42 -4.59 3.36 14.39
N MET A 43 -3.92 3.65 13.25
CA MET A 43 -2.60 4.27 13.20
C MET A 43 -2.65 5.74 12.76
N TYR A 44 -3.70 6.44 13.08
CA TYR A 44 -3.86 7.86 12.77
C TYR A 44 -2.77 8.71 13.45
N ARG A 45 -2.05 9.52 12.66
CA ARG A 45 -0.96 10.38 13.13
C ARG A 45 -1.20 11.88 12.86
N GLY A 46 -2.39 12.25 12.37
CA GLY A 46 -2.80 13.64 12.21
C GLY A 46 -2.13 14.39 11.07
N PHE A 47 -1.83 13.75 9.95
CA PHE A 47 -1.20 14.40 8.80
C PHE A 47 -2.02 15.58 8.28
N GLU A 48 -3.33 15.53 8.38
CA GLU A 48 -4.24 16.61 8.02
C GLU A 48 -3.97 17.87 8.89
N SER A 49 -3.68 17.66 10.17
CA SER A 49 -3.32 18.75 11.11
C SER A 49 -1.89 19.22 10.89
N ILE A 50 -0.95 18.31 10.61
CA ILE A 50 0.45 18.64 10.34
C ILE A 50 0.59 19.53 9.10
N LEU A 51 -0.25 19.35 8.09
CA LEU A 51 -0.22 20.13 6.86
C LEU A 51 -0.80 21.54 7.00
N ARG A 52 -1.64 21.77 7.99
CA ARG A 52 -2.23 23.10 8.19
C ARG A 52 -1.16 24.15 8.49
N GLY A 53 -1.20 25.25 7.75
CA GLY A 53 -0.23 26.35 7.88
C GLY A 53 1.15 26.07 7.26
N ARG A 54 1.36 24.89 6.64
CA ARG A 54 2.56 24.58 5.89
C ARG A 54 2.49 25.13 4.47
N HIS A 55 3.66 25.34 3.88
CA HIS A 55 3.71 25.74 2.48
C HIS A 55 3.19 24.57 1.60
N PRO A 56 2.29 24.79 0.64
CA PRO A 56 1.70 23.71 -0.17
C PRO A 56 2.72 22.80 -0.86
N ARG A 57 3.87 23.35 -1.29
CA ARG A 57 4.94 22.55 -1.93
C ARG A 57 5.52 21.47 -1.02
N ASP A 58 5.42 21.61 0.30
CA ASP A 58 5.94 20.63 1.24
C ASP A 58 5.03 19.40 1.35
N ALA A 59 3.77 19.50 0.91
CA ALA A 59 2.78 18.46 1.08
C ALA A 59 3.23 17.12 0.46
N ALA A 60 3.77 17.13 -0.77
CA ALA A 60 4.23 15.91 -1.44
C ALA A 60 5.33 15.19 -0.65
N GLN A 61 6.17 15.92 0.10
CA GLN A 61 7.23 15.34 0.91
C GLN A 61 6.70 14.87 2.27
N ILE A 62 5.81 15.63 2.90
CA ILE A 62 5.27 15.32 4.23
C ILE A 62 4.37 14.08 4.19
N VAL A 63 3.43 14.00 3.23
CA VAL A 63 2.44 12.91 3.17
C VAL A 63 3.05 11.53 2.88
N GLN A 64 4.25 11.49 2.31
CA GLN A 64 4.96 10.21 2.12
C GLN A 64 5.19 9.47 3.44
N ARG A 65 5.29 10.20 4.57
CA ARG A 65 5.51 9.61 5.89
C ARG A 65 4.26 8.91 6.46
N ILE A 66 3.15 8.95 5.72
CA ILE A 66 1.98 8.14 6.04
C ILE A 66 2.32 6.65 5.90
N CYS A 67 3.10 6.28 4.87
CA CYS A 67 3.44 4.88 4.61
C CYS A 67 4.87 4.74 4.06
N GLY A 68 5.63 3.77 4.57
CA GLY A 68 6.96 3.42 4.06
C GLY A 68 6.94 2.47 2.86
N VAL A 69 5.85 1.73 2.65
CA VAL A 69 5.67 0.79 1.54
C VAL A 69 5.14 1.49 0.29
N CYS A 70 4.19 2.44 0.46
CA CYS A 70 3.54 3.16 -0.63
C CYS A 70 3.79 4.69 -0.63
N PRO A 71 4.97 5.19 -0.23
CA PRO A 71 5.22 6.64 -0.15
C PRO A 71 5.09 7.33 -1.49
N THR A 72 5.46 6.65 -2.56
CA THR A 72 5.37 7.13 -3.94
C THR A 72 3.92 7.44 -4.36
N ALA A 73 2.97 6.62 -3.94
CA ALA A 73 1.55 6.87 -4.19
C ALA A 73 1.06 8.13 -3.46
N HIS A 74 1.46 8.31 -2.18
CA HIS A 74 1.12 9.52 -1.41
C HIS A 74 1.73 10.78 -2.03
N ALA A 75 3.01 10.74 -2.45
CA ALA A 75 3.65 11.86 -3.14
C ALA A 75 2.93 12.22 -4.43
N THR A 76 2.57 11.21 -5.23
CA THR A 76 1.85 11.39 -6.50
C THR A 76 0.47 12.01 -6.27
N ALA A 77 -0.28 11.50 -5.31
CA ALA A 77 -1.61 12.02 -4.98
C ALA A 77 -1.55 13.50 -4.54
N ALA A 78 -0.61 13.85 -3.66
CA ALA A 78 -0.41 15.23 -3.24
C ALA A 78 0.02 16.14 -4.39
N SER A 79 0.92 15.67 -5.26
CA SER A 79 1.36 16.42 -6.45
C SER A 79 0.20 16.70 -7.41
N ILE A 80 -0.64 15.70 -7.69
CA ILE A 80 -1.84 15.86 -8.53
C ILE A 80 -2.85 16.83 -7.88
N ALA A 81 -3.04 16.77 -6.56
CA ALA A 81 -3.91 17.69 -5.85
C ALA A 81 -3.42 19.14 -5.97
N LEU A 82 -2.12 19.37 -5.81
CA LEU A 82 -1.49 20.69 -5.96
C LEU A 82 -1.58 21.21 -7.41
N GLU A 83 -1.35 20.35 -8.40
CA GLU A 83 -1.49 20.67 -9.83
C GLU A 83 -2.90 21.14 -10.16
N LYS A 84 -3.91 20.42 -9.67
CA LYS A 84 -5.32 20.81 -9.83
C LYS A 84 -5.63 22.14 -9.15
N ALA A 85 -5.14 22.33 -7.92
CA ALA A 85 -5.38 23.54 -7.15
C ALA A 85 -4.73 24.79 -7.75
N SER A 86 -3.56 24.64 -8.39
CA SER A 86 -2.80 25.75 -9.01
C SER A 86 -3.05 25.91 -10.50
N GLY A 87 -3.80 25.02 -11.14
CA GLY A 87 -3.94 24.99 -12.60
C GLY A 87 -2.65 24.65 -13.36
N THR A 88 -1.69 24.02 -12.69
CA THR A 88 -0.39 23.70 -13.30
C THR A 88 -0.52 22.53 -14.30
N ALA A 89 -0.12 22.78 -15.54
CA ALA A 89 0.00 21.73 -16.55
C ALA A 89 1.29 20.94 -16.36
N VAL A 90 1.20 19.62 -16.41
CA VAL A 90 2.37 18.73 -16.30
C VAL A 90 2.89 18.41 -17.70
N PRO A 91 4.18 18.72 -18.01
CA PRO A 91 4.81 18.34 -19.28
C PRO A 91 4.79 16.81 -19.48
N SER A 92 4.74 16.37 -20.74
CA SER A 92 4.68 14.95 -21.09
C SER A 92 5.83 14.13 -20.49
N ASN A 93 7.05 14.64 -20.56
CA ASN A 93 8.25 14.00 -20.00
C ASN A 93 8.20 13.94 -18.47
N GLY A 94 7.77 15.00 -17.79
CA GLY A 94 7.60 15.01 -16.33
C GLY A 94 6.58 13.97 -15.88
N ARG A 95 5.47 13.81 -16.63
CA ARG A 95 4.46 12.78 -16.38
C ARG A 95 5.02 11.38 -16.65
N ALA A 96 5.78 11.20 -17.73
CA ALA A 96 6.38 9.90 -18.06
C ALA A 96 7.37 9.47 -16.97
N THR A 97 8.28 10.35 -16.54
CA THR A 97 9.22 10.05 -15.44
C THR A 97 8.51 9.73 -14.13
N ARG A 98 7.48 10.51 -13.77
CA ARG A 98 6.64 10.19 -12.59
C ARG A 98 5.98 8.83 -12.71
N ASN A 99 5.52 8.45 -13.91
CA ASN A 99 4.91 7.15 -14.16
C ASN A 99 5.92 6.00 -14.06
N LEU A 100 7.19 6.20 -14.46
CA LEU A 100 8.24 5.21 -14.25
C LEU A 100 8.46 4.96 -12.75
N ILE A 101 8.61 6.02 -11.96
CA ILE A 101 8.78 5.94 -10.51
C ILE A 101 7.58 5.22 -9.87
N LEU A 102 6.36 5.63 -10.23
CA LEU A 102 5.13 5.06 -9.69
C LEU A 102 4.90 3.62 -10.14
N GLY A 103 5.22 3.30 -11.40
CA GLY A 103 5.12 1.96 -11.96
C GLY A 103 6.03 0.96 -11.24
N ALA A 104 7.29 1.32 -11.00
CA ALA A 104 8.21 0.50 -10.22
C ALA A 104 7.70 0.28 -8.78
N ASN A 105 7.11 1.31 -8.16
CA ASN A 105 6.46 1.16 -6.86
C ASN A 105 5.23 0.24 -6.91
N TYR A 106 4.45 0.26 -7.99
CA TYR A 106 3.32 -0.68 -8.15
C TYR A 106 3.79 -2.13 -8.26
N LEU A 107 4.84 -2.39 -9.03
CA LEU A 107 5.41 -3.73 -9.15
C LEU A 107 5.83 -4.27 -7.78
N GLN A 108 6.63 -3.52 -7.02
CA GLN A 108 7.03 -3.94 -5.68
C GLN A 108 5.84 -4.14 -4.74
N SER A 109 4.80 -3.31 -4.84
CA SER A 109 3.61 -3.40 -3.98
C SER A 109 2.77 -4.65 -4.30
N HIS A 110 2.62 -5.00 -5.57
CA HIS A 110 1.92 -6.23 -5.96
C HIS A 110 2.67 -7.47 -5.51
N ILE A 111 3.99 -7.50 -5.69
CA ILE A 111 4.85 -8.60 -5.25
C ILE A 111 4.78 -8.75 -3.73
N LEU A 112 4.93 -7.65 -2.98
CA LEU A 112 4.80 -7.64 -1.53
C LEU A 112 3.44 -8.17 -1.08
N HIS A 113 2.36 -7.66 -1.67
CA HIS A 113 1.01 -8.06 -1.26
C HIS A 113 0.77 -9.54 -1.50
N PHE A 114 1.12 -10.02 -2.70
CA PHE A 114 0.89 -11.41 -3.08
C PHE A 114 1.72 -12.37 -2.22
N TYR A 115 3.04 -12.20 -2.16
CA TYR A 115 3.93 -13.16 -1.50
C TYR A 115 4.04 -12.94 0.01
N HIS A 116 4.11 -11.69 0.48
CA HIS A 116 4.45 -11.38 1.87
C HIS A 116 3.26 -11.00 2.76
N LEU A 117 2.09 -10.71 2.18
CA LEU A 117 0.87 -10.42 2.95
C LEU A 117 -0.19 -11.50 2.79
N ALA A 118 -0.54 -11.89 1.56
CA ALA A 118 -1.65 -12.82 1.31
C ALA A 118 -1.22 -14.28 1.17
N GLY A 119 -0.11 -14.55 0.48
CA GLY A 119 0.31 -15.91 0.13
C GLY A 119 0.56 -16.83 1.31
N GLN A 120 1.02 -16.26 2.42
CA GLN A 120 1.30 -17.02 3.65
C GLN A 120 0.07 -17.72 4.24
N ASP A 121 -1.13 -17.26 3.94
CA ASP A 121 -2.37 -17.92 4.40
C ASP A 121 -2.67 -19.23 3.67
N PHE A 122 -2.08 -19.41 2.49
CA PHE A 122 -2.36 -20.53 1.59
C PHE A 122 -1.18 -21.51 1.44
N ILE A 123 0.00 -21.15 1.96
CA ILE A 123 1.22 -21.90 1.85
C ILE A 123 1.59 -22.52 3.19
N GLN A 124 1.82 -23.85 3.21
CA GLN A 124 2.39 -24.53 4.36
C GLN A 124 3.91 -24.34 4.36
N GLY A 125 4.36 -23.24 4.95
CA GLY A 125 5.78 -22.99 5.14
C GLY A 125 6.38 -23.77 6.32
N PRO A 126 7.68 -23.61 6.60
CA PRO A 126 8.36 -24.20 7.75
C PRO A 126 7.81 -23.68 9.07
N ASP A 127 8.09 -24.41 10.17
CA ASP A 127 7.64 -24.04 11.54
C ASP A 127 8.55 -22.97 12.16
N THR A 128 8.72 -21.88 11.43
CA THR A 128 9.53 -20.71 11.84
C THR A 128 8.90 -19.42 11.29
N ALA A 129 9.31 -18.28 11.84
CA ALA A 129 8.91 -16.99 11.28
C ALA A 129 9.37 -16.85 9.82
N PRO A 130 8.58 -16.22 8.93
CA PRO A 130 7.30 -15.54 9.16
C PRO A 130 6.06 -16.45 9.08
N PHE A 131 6.22 -17.76 8.86
CA PHE A 131 5.11 -18.70 8.71
C PHE A 131 4.48 -19.12 10.05
N MET A 132 5.09 -18.76 11.17
CA MET A 132 4.57 -18.96 12.51
C MET A 132 4.39 -17.63 13.24
N PRO A 133 3.33 -17.47 14.04
CA PRO A 133 2.22 -18.41 14.27
C PRO A 133 1.30 -18.52 13.06
N ARG A 134 0.77 -19.73 12.82
CA ARG A 134 -0.16 -19.96 11.70
C ARG A 134 -1.57 -19.51 12.07
N TYR A 135 -2.33 -19.13 11.07
CA TYR A 135 -3.77 -18.94 11.23
C TYR A 135 -4.44 -20.24 11.66
N ALA A 136 -5.40 -20.17 12.58
CA ALA A 136 -6.01 -21.35 13.21
C ALA A 136 -6.72 -22.32 12.24
N LYS A 137 -7.18 -21.79 11.09
CA LYS A 137 -7.82 -22.59 10.02
C LYS A 137 -7.27 -22.16 8.66
N PRO A 138 -6.00 -22.47 8.35
CA PRO A 138 -5.41 -22.10 7.07
C PRO A 138 -6.09 -22.84 5.92
N ASP A 139 -6.19 -22.18 4.79
CA ASP A 139 -6.70 -22.77 3.55
C ASP A 139 -5.53 -23.41 2.74
N LEU A 140 -5.05 -24.54 3.21
CA LEU A 140 -3.91 -25.25 2.63
C LEU A 140 -4.35 -26.17 1.49
N ARG A 141 -4.92 -25.60 0.44
CA ARG A 141 -5.38 -26.35 -0.76
C ARG A 141 -4.27 -26.78 -1.69
N LEU A 142 -3.10 -26.20 -1.54
CA LEU A 142 -2.01 -26.43 -2.49
C LEU A 142 -1.36 -27.80 -2.28
N PRO A 143 -1.06 -28.55 -3.36
CA PRO A 143 -0.28 -29.77 -3.26
C PRO A 143 1.12 -29.50 -2.66
N PRO A 144 1.74 -30.51 -1.98
CA PRO A 144 3.05 -30.32 -1.33
C PRO A 144 4.16 -29.76 -2.24
N ALA A 145 4.20 -30.18 -3.50
CA ALA A 145 5.17 -29.69 -4.47
C ALA A 145 5.00 -28.18 -4.73
N ILE A 146 3.77 -27.69 -4.82
CA ILE A 146 3.48 -26.27 -5.02
C ILE A 146 3.75 -25.48 -3.75
N ASN A 147 3.52 -26.06 -2.57
CA ASN A 147 3.88 -25.43 -1.30
C ASN A 147 5.40 -25.16 -1.20
N ALA A 148 6.24 -26.12 -1.61
CA ALA A 148 7.69 -25.94 -1.61
C ALA A 148 8.10 -24.79 -2.55
N VAL A 149 7.58 -24.77 -3.78
CA VAL A 149 7.80 -23.66 -4.74
C VAL A 149 7.33 -22.33 -4.16
N GLY A 150 6.20 -22.31 -3.46
CA GLY A 150 5.67 -21.09 -2.83
C GLY A 150 6.59 -20.52 -1.75
N VAL A 151 7.28 -21.37 -0.99
CA VAL A 151 8.27 -20.95 0.02
C VAL A 151 9.51 -20.37 -0.68
N ASP A 152 10.01 -21.02 -1.72
CA ASP A 152 11.16 -20.53 -2.50
C ASP A 152 10.83 -19.16 -3.13
N GLN A 153 9.67 -19.03 -3.74
CA GLN A 153 9.20 -17.77 -4.32
C GLN A 153 8.98 -16.66 -3.29
N TYR A 154 8.60 -16.99 -2.05
CA TYR A 154 8.54 -15.99 -0.97
C TYR A 154 9.91 -15.35 -0.74
N VAL A 155 10.98 -16.14 -0.77
CA VAL A 155 12.36 -15.65 -0.59
C VAL A 155 12.80 -14.86 -1.82
N GLU A 156 12.61 -15.42 -3.03
CA GLU A 156 12.93 -14.75 -4.29
C GLU A 156 12.23 -13.40 -4.45
N ALA A 157 10.99 -13.31 -4.00
CA ALA A 157 10.21 -12.07 -4.05
C ALA A 157 10.85 -10.92 -3.22
N LEU A 158 11.66 -11.21 -2.20
CA LEU A 158 12.43 -10.18 -1.47
C LEU A 158 13.50 -9.56 -2.37
N GLU A 159 14.19 -10.37 -3.16
CA GLU A 159 15.23 -9.92 -4.09
C GLU A 159 14.62 -9.10 -5.24
N VAL A 160 13.54 -9.61 -5.84
CA VAL A 160 12.82 -8.88 -6.91
C VAL A 160 12.29 -7.54 -6.40
N ARG A 161 11.82 -7.46 -5.15
CA ARG A 161 11.42 -6.19 -4.54
C ARG A 161 12.59 -5.23 -4.36
N ALA A 162 13.79 -5.73 -4.04
CA ALA A 162 14.98 -4.89 -3.94
C ALA A 162 15.28 -4.22 -5.29
N VAL A 163 15.23 -4.97 -6.38
CA VAL A 163 15.38 -4.41 -7.76
C VAL A 163 14.31 -3.35 -8.04
N CYS A 164 13.05 -3.59 -7.71
CA CYS A 164 12.01 -2.58 -7.87
C CYS A 164 12.28 -1.31 -7.05
N HIS A 165 12.87 -1.43 -5.85
CA HIS A 165 13.28 -0.28 -5.03
C HIS A 165 14.44 0.49 -5.66
N GLU A 166 15.41 -0.20 -6.28
CA GLU A 166 16.50 0.41 -7.05
C GLU A 166 15.96 1.20 -8.24
N MET A 167 15.00 0.61 -9.00
CA MET A 167 14.32 1.32 -10.09
C MET A 167 13.60 2.59 -9.59
N VAL A 168 12.91 2.52 -8.44
CA VAL A 168 12.29 3.72 -7.84
C VAL A 168 13.37 4.74 -7.47
N ALA A 169 14.49 4.31 -6.88
CA ALA A 169 15.56 5.19 -6.44
C ALA A 169 16.30 5.84 -7.62
N LEU A 170 16.47 5.14 -8.73
CA LEU A 170 17.14 5.62 -9.95
C LEU A 170 16.51 6.90 -10.49
N PHE A 171 15.18 6.96 -10.55
CA PHE A 171 14.43 8.12 -11.05
C PHE A 171 13.84 8.98 -9.92
N GLY A 172 13.63 8.42 -8.75
CA GLY A 172 13.05 9.10 -7.60
C GLY A 172 14.07 9.64 -6.59
N GLY A 173 15.35 9.30 -6.76
CA GLY A 173 16.47 9.72 -5.92
C GLY A 173 16.65 8.86 -4.67
N ARG A 174 15.64 8.16 -4.20
CA ARG A 174 15.67 7.18 -3.09
C ARG A 174 14.37 6.39 -2.99
N MET A 175 14.44 5.27 -2.28
CA MET A 175 13.28 4.52 -1.81
C MET A 175 13.57 3.99 -0.39
N PRO A 176 12.66 4.11 0.58
CA PRO A 176 11.37 4.81 0.54
C PRO A 176 11.51 6.33 0.59
N HIS A 177 10.38 7.03 0.40
CA HIS A 177 10.25 8.49 0.49
C HIS A 177 11.03 9.23 -0.59
N VAL A 178 10.60 9.06 -1.82
CA VAL A 178 11.21 9.67 -3.02
C VAL A 178 11.30 11.19 -2.95
N HIS A 179 12.38 11.75 -3.50
CA HIS A 179 12.55 13.19 -3.65
C HIS A 179 12.07 13.70 -5.02
N GLY A 180 12.05 12.81 -6.02
CA GLY A 180 11.85 13.15 -7.42
C GLY A 180 10.42 13.42 -7.85
N ILE A 181 9.40 13.21 -7.01
CA ILE A 181 8.00 13.50 -7.36
C ILE A 181 7.61 14.87 -6.83
N LEU A 182 7.25 15.77 -7.74
CA LEU A 182 6.92 17.17 -7.46
C LEU A 182 5.64 17.57 -8.20
N ALA A 183 4.96 18.60 -7.69
CA ALA A 183 3.90 19.27 -8.46
C ALA A 183 4.50 19.88 -9.73
N GLY A 184 3.94 19.56 -10.88
CA GLY A 184 4.47 19.92 -12.19
C GLY A 184 5.30 18.83 -12.88
N GLY A 185 5.53 17.67 -12.22
CA GLY A 185 6.18 16.52 -12.85
C GLY A 185 7.14 15.76 -11.97
N ALA A 186 8.38 15.63 -12.41
CA ALA A 186 9.47 14.97 -11.72
C ALA A 186 10.74 15.82 -11.77
N ALA A 187 11.59 15.70 -10.74
CA ALA A 187 12.85 16.43 -10.64
C ALA A 187 13.97 15.82 -11.51
N GLU A 188 13.86 14.53 -11.82
CA GLU A 188 14.88 13.80 -12.58
C GLU A 188 14.61 13.88 -14.08
N ILE A 189 15.70 14.02 -14.85
CA ILE A 189 15.68 13.92 -16.31
C ILE A 189 16.23 12.55 -16.68
N PRO A 190 15.44 11.67 -17.31
CA PRO A 190 15.93 10.37 -17.74
C PRO A 190 17.03 10.53 -18.80
N THR A 191 18.20 9.99 -18.52
CA THR A 191 19.28 9.88 -19.52
C THR A 191 19.25 8.49 -20.17
N LYS A 192 19.98 8.34 -21.30
CA LYS A 192 20.05 7.02 -21.97
C LYS A 192 20.64 5.96 -21.05
N GLU A 193 21.65 6.33 -20.28
CA GLU A 193 22.33 5.44 -19.32
C GLU A 193 21.35 4.91 -18.30
N LYS A 194 20.55 5.79 -17.68
CA LYS A 194 19.52 5.40 -16.70
C LYS A 194 18.36 4.58 -17.28
N LEU A 195 18.11 4.66 -18.57
CA LEU A 195 17.06 3.89 -19.23
C LEU A 195 17.52 2.48 -19.64
N VAL A 196 18.83 2.24 -19.67
CA VAL A 196 19.44 0.96 -20.03
C VAL A 196 19.81 0.16 -18.78
N GLU A 197 20.06 0.82 -17.65
CA GLU A 197 20.29 0.21 -16.34
C GLU A 197 19.03 -0.48 -15.82
#